data_d56fb5501a4ed844194407dae3d78af3
#
_entry.id   d56fb5501a4ed844194407dae3d78af3
#
_cell.length_a   1.000
_cell.length_b   1.000
_cell.length_c   1.000
_cell.angle_alpha   90.00
_cell.angle_beta   90.00
_cell.angle_gamma   90.00
#
_symmetry.space_group_name_H-M   'P 1'
#
loop_
_entity.id
_entity.type
_entity.pdbx_description
1 polymer ?
#
loop_
_entity_poly.entity_id
_entity_poly.type
_entity_poly.pdbx_seq_one_letter_code
_entity_poly.pdbx_strand_id
1 'polypeptide(L)'
;MSIKIFIDQGHNPSGPNTGAEGFGLKEQDITYQVGKELAELLRADDRFEVRLSRNTPEERLGTSNTTSLAARVRAANAWPADYFISIHANANTDPVVNGTEVYVYRKYTQSYYLAQHILHAMVNVVGTRDNGVRVNPSLYVLRRTNMPAVLVELAY
;
A
#
# COMPACT_ATOMS: atom_id res chain seq x y z
N MET A 1 1.55 -25.03 2.04
CA MET A 1 1.87 -23.92 1.12
C MET A 1 1.69 -22.64 1.88
N SER A 2 2.68 -21.76 1.85
CA SER A 2 2.59 -20.43 2.45
C SER A 2 1.79 -19.47 1.55
N ILE A 3 1.18 -18.48 2.16
CA ILE A 3 0.47 -17.39 1.48
C ILE A 3 1.48 -16.30 1.13
N LYS A 4 1.57 -15.95 -0.14
CA LYS A 4 2.51 -14.95 -0.66
C LYS A 4 1.90 -13.56 -0.62
N ILE A 5 2.45 -12.70 0.21
CA ILE A 5 2.02 -11.30 0.37
C ILE A 5 3.06 -10.37 -0.25
N PHE A 6 2.66 -9.59 -1.25
CA PHE A 6 3.49 -8.51 -1.78
C PHE A 6 3.09 -7.20 -1.14
N ILE A 7 4.01 -6.59 -0.41
CA ILE A 7 3.83 -5.29 0.23
C ILE A 7 4.50 -4.23 -0.64
N ASP A 8 3.70 -3.30 -1.13
CA ASP A 8 4.15 -2.17 -1.94
C ASP A 8 4.20 -0.92 -1.06
N GLN A 9 5.42 -0.49 -0.75
CA GLN A 9 5.65 0.79 -0.05
C GLN A 9 5.55 1.92 -1.09
N GLY A 10 4.45 2.67 -1.05
CA GLY A 10 4.16 3.73 -2.00
C GLY A 10 5.29 4.74 -2.12
N HIS A 11 5.47 5.24 -3.32
CA HIS A 11 6.46 6.26 -3.68
C HIS A 11 7.93 5.81 -3.68
N ASN A 12 8.78 6.66 -4.22
CA ASN A 12 10.24 6.56 -4.22
C ASN A 12 10.83 7.54 -3.21
N PRO A 13 12.03 7.28 -2.68
CA PRO A 13 12.69 8.20 -1.75
C PRO A 13 13.05 9.55 -2.38
N SER A 14 13.23 9.58 -3.70
CA SER A 14 13.48 10.77 -4.50
C SER A 14 12.80 10.63 -5.86
N GLY A 15 12.65 11.71 -6.60
CA GLY A 15 11.99 11.67 -7.92
C GLY A 15 12.54 10.64 -8.89
N PRO A 16 11.72 10.13 -9.82
CA PRO A 16 10.29 10.40 -9.95
C PRO A 16 9.41 9.65 -8.95
N ASN A 17 8.14 10.04 -8.82
CA ASN A 17 7.15 9.40 -7.97
C ASN A 17 7.45 9.55 -6.47
N THR A 18 7.81 10.75 -6.02
CA THR A 18 7.81 11.10 -4.59
C THR A 18 6.39 11.27 -4.07
N GLY A 19 6.20 11.03 -2.78
CA GLY A 19 4.94 11.24 -2.08
C GLY A 19 4.74 12.68 -1.62
N ALA A 20 3.66 12.90 -0.89
CA ALA A 20 3.37 14.17 -0.24
C ALA A 20 4.38 14.46 0.88
N GLU A 21 4.60 15.74 1.13
CA GLU A 21 5.47 16.22 2.21
C GLU A 21 4.74 17.31 3.02
N GLY A 22 4.86 17.24 4.33
CA GLY A 22 4.26 18.25 5.23
C GLY A 22 4.69 18.05 6.67
N PHE A 23 4.81 19.14 7.40
CA PHE A 23 5.18 19.14 8.82
C PHE A 23 6.47 18.36 9.15
N GLY A 24 7.42 18.33 8.24
CA GLY A 24 8.68 17.58 8.39
C GLY A 24 8.55 16.09 8.11
N LEU A 25 7.39 15.61 7.68
CA LEU A 25 7.13 14.22 7.31
C LEU A 25 7.13 14.07 5.79
N LYS A 26 7.58 12.91 5.33
CA LYS A 26 7.54 12.51 3.92
C LYS A 26 6.79 11.19 3.79
N GLU A 27 5.79 11.16 2.94
CA GLU A 27 4.98 9.97 2.72
C GLU A 27 5.84 8.74 2.38
N GLN A 28 6.83 8.89 1.51
CA GLN A 28 7.70 7.79 1.10
C GLN A 28 8.55 7.19 2.23
N ASP A 29 8.83 7.93 3.28
CA ASP A 29 9.57 7.45 4.45
C ASP A 29 8.62 6.68 5.38
N ILE A 30 7.40 7.20 5.57
CA ILE A 30 6.34 6.55 6.34
C ILE A 30 5.95 5.21 5.71
N THR A 31 5.67 5.21 4.40
CA THR A 31 5.25 4.00 3.69
C THR A 31 6.33 2.92 3.69
N TYR A 32 7.61 3.34 3.56
CA TYR A 32 8.74 2.42 3.67
C TYR A 32 8.80 1.77 5.05
N GLN A 33 8.75 2.57 6.11
CA GLN A 33 8.88 2.06 7.48
C GLN A 33 7.70 1.16 7.86
N VAL A 34 6.47 1.57 7.61
CA VAL A 34 5.28 0.77 7.89
C VAL A 34 5.29 -0.54 7.11
N GLY A 35 5.64 -0.49 5.82
CA GLY A 35 5.73 -1.70 5.00
C GLY A 35 6.81 -2.67 5.47
N LYS A 36 7.95 -2.17 5.92
CA LYS A 36 9.04 -2.96 6.50
C LYS A 36 8.58 -3.66 7.79
N GLU A 37 7.98 -2.92 8.72
CA GLU A 37 7.47 -3.47 9.98
C GLU A 37 6.37 -4.51 9.75
N LEU A 38 5.43 -4.25 8.84
CA LEU A 38 4.40 -5.22 8.46
C LEU A 38 5.04 -6.50 7.88
N ALA A 39 6.07 -6.36 7.04
CA ALA A 39 6.78 -7.51 6.49
C ALA A 39 7.47 -8.34 7.58
N GLU A 40 8.08 -7.69 8.57
CA GLU A 40 8.73 -8.37 9.70
C GLU A 40 7.71 -9.16 10.54
N LEU A 41 6.55 -8.56 10.84
CA LEU A 41 5.45 -9.22 11.56
C LEU A 41 4.91 -10.43 10.81
N LEU A 42 4.67 -10.30 9.51
CA LEU A 42 4.16 -11.41 8.70
C LEU A 42 5.20 -12.53 8.53
N ARG A 43 6.47 -12.20 8.36
CA ARG A 43 7.56 -13.20 8.24
C ARG A 43 7.80 -13.99 9.52
N ALA A 44 7.38 -13.47 10.69
CA ALA A 44 7.43 -14.19 11.95
C ALA A 44 6.39 -15.32 12.04
N ASP A 45 5.45 -15.39 11.10
CA ASP A 45 4.43 -16.43 11.01
C ASP A 45 4.68 -17.29 9.77
N ASP A 46 4.94 -18.58 9.96
CA ASP A 46 5.28 -19.56 8.91
C ASP A 46 4.18 -19.73 7.83
N ARG A 47 2.99 -19.19 8.06
CA ARG A 47 1.91 -19.19 7.06
C ARG A 47 2.18 -18.23 5.91
N PHE A 48 3.08 -17.25 6.07
CA PHE A 48 3.31 -16.20 5.09
C PHE A 48 4.72 -16.20 4.51
N GLU A 49 4.80 -15.90 3.22
CA GLU A 49 6.00 -15.45 2.54
C GLU A 49 5.79 -14.00 2.11
N VAL A 50 6.78 -13.12 2.30
CA VAL A 50 6.62 -11.69 2.06
C VAL A 50 7.73 -11.15 1.19
N ARG A 51 7.37 -10.39 0.16
CA ARG A 51 8.26 -9.53 -0.62
C ARG A 51 7.84 -8.08 -0.53
N LEU A 52 8.83 -7.20 -0.59
CA LEU A 52 8.67 -5.75 -0.56
C LEU A 52 8.94 -5.17 -1.95
N SER A 53 8.27 -4.09 -2.31
CA SER A 53 8.60 -3.33 -3.52
C SER A 53 9.94 -2.59 -3.38
N ARG A 54 10.24 -2.06 -2.18
CA ARG A 54 11.51 -1.41 -1.85
C ARG A 54 12.19 -2.17 -0.72
N ASN A 55 13.41 -2.64 -0.95
CA ASN A 55 14.16 -3.45 0.01
C ASN A 55 15.12 -2.61 0.86
N THR A 56 15.45 -1.40 0.40
CA THR A 56 16.22 -0.39 1.15
C THR A 56 15.52 0.96 1.10
N PRO A 57 15.78 1.85 2.08
CA PRO A 57 15.18 3.19 2.08
C PRO A 57 15.54 4.01 0.83
N GLU A 58 16.70 3.78 0.24
CA GLU A 58 17.23 4.51 -0.93
C GLU A 58 16.78 3.91 -2.26
N GLU A 59 16.18 2.71 -2.26
CA GLU A 59 15.80 2.02 -3.48
C GLU A 59 14.75 2.81 -4.26
N ARG A 60 15.07 3.07 -5.51
CA ARG A 60 14.25 3.81 -6.46
C ARG A 60 13.77 2.92 -7.59
N LEU A 61 12.49 2.92 -7.88
CA LEU A 61 11.87 2.10 -8.90
C LEU A 61 11.47 2.95 -10.10
N GLY A 62 11.90 2.51 -11.30
CA GLY A 62 11.57 3.17 -12.55
C GLY A 62 12.29 4.51 -12.76
N THR A 63 12.00 5.13 -13.90
CA THR A 63 12.56 6.41 -14.37
C THR A 63 11.51 7.48 -14.64
N SER A 64 10.24 7.14 -14.44
CA SER A 64 9.07 8.01 -14.51
C SER A 64 8.01 7.53 -13.52
N ASN A 65 6.96 8.31 -13.28
CA ASN A 65 5.83 7.87 -12.46
C ASN A 65 5.23 6.56 -13.01
N THR A 66 4.98 6.49 -14.30
CA THR A 66 4.43 5.31 -14.96
C THR A 66 5.32 4.09 -14.81
N THR A 67 6.62 4.22 -15.06
CA THR A 67 7.56 3.09 -14.96
C THR A 67 7.81 2.66 -13.52
N SER A 68 7.73 3.58 -12.55
CA SER A 68 7.76 3.25 -11.12
C SER A 68 6.58 2.38 -10.71
N LEU A 69 5.37 2.76 -11.08
CA LEU A 69 4.17 1.96 -10.81
C LEU A 69 4.22 0.61 -11.54
N ALA A 70 4.66 0.60 -12.79
CA ALA A 70 4.80 -0.64 -13.58
C ALA A 70 5.83 -1.62 -12.99
N ALA A 71 6.93 -1.12 -12.41
CA ALA A 71 7.94 -1.95 -11.77
C ALA A 71 7.38 -2.71 -10.56
N ARG A 72 6.56 -2.03 -9.73
CA ARG A 72 5.89 -2.60 -8.55
C ARG A 72 4.93 -3.73 -8.94
N VAL A 73 4.06 -3.44 -9.89
CA VAL A 73 3.08 -4.41 -10.43
C VAL A 73 3.78 -5.62 -11.05
N ARG A 74 4.80 -5.37 -11.88
CA ARG A 74 5.57 -6.43 -12.54
C ARG A 74 6.26 -7.36 -11.53
N ALA A 75 6.84 -6.80 -10.47
CA ALA A 75 7.48 -7.59 -9.42
C ALA A 75 6.47 -8.50 -8.69
N ALA A 76 5.29 -7.98 -8.34
CA ALA A 76 4.23 -8.75 -7.69
C ALA A 76 3.68 -9.86 -8.60
N ASN A 77 3.41 -9.54 -9.87
CA ASN A 77 2.88 -10.49 -10.85
C ASN A 77 3.90 -11.60 -11.20
N ALA A 78 5.18 -11.26 -11.32
CA ALA A 78 6.25 -12.22 -11.65
C ALA A 78 6.54 -13.18 -10.49
N TRP A 79 6.35 -12.75 -9.25
CA TRP A 79 6.48 -13.62 -8.07
C TRP A 79 5.24 -14.48 -7.79
N PRO A 80 4.26 -14.46 -8.57
CA PRO A 80 2.82 -14.66 -8.42
C PRO A 80 2.35 -14.58 -6.96
N ALA A 81 2.32 -13.37 -6.43
CA ALA A 81 1.78 -13.11 -5.09
C ALA A 81 0.30 -13.54 -5.01
N ASP A 82 -0.12 -13.99 -3.82
CA ASP A 82 -1.54 -14.29 -3.56
C ASP A 82 -2.33 -13.03 -3.22
N TYR A 83 -1.66 -12.04 -2.60
CA TYR A 83 -2.25 -10.73 -2.27
C TYR A 83 -1.23 -9.61 -2.49
N PHE A 84 -1.74 -8.45 -2.88
CA PHE A 84 -0.98 -7.21 -3.04
C PHE A 84 -1.53 -6.14 -2.11
N ILE A 85 -0.67 -5.57 -1.26
CA ILE A 85 -1.03 -4.51 -0.32
C ILE A 85 -0.14 -3.31 -0.58
N SER A 86 -0.69 -2.25 -1.16
CA SER A 86 0.00 -0.97 -1.33
C SER A 86 -0.28 -0.07 -0.13
N ILE A 87 0.77 0.56 0.39
CA ILE A 87 0.71 1.42 1.58
C ILE A 87 1.01 2.86 1.16
N HIS A 88 0.13 3.77 1.54
CA HIS A 88 0.19 5.19 1.29
C HIS A 88 -0.19 5.97 2.56
N ALA A 89 0.16 7.24 2.60
CA ALA A 89 -0.34 8.21 3.56
C ALA A 89 -0.97 9.37 2.80
N ASN A 90 -2.22 9.66 3.09
CA ASN A 90 -2.98 10.66 2.38
C ASN A 90 -2.54 12.09 2.76
N ALA A 91 -2.87 13.06 1.94
CA ALA A 91 -2.60 14.47 2.21
C ALA A 91 -3.80 15.34 1.82
N ASN A 92 -4.00 16.40 2.58
CA ASN A 92 -4.97 17.43 2.28
C ASN A 92 -4.48 18.78 2.81
N THR A 93 -4.83 19.86 2.12
CA THR A 93 -4.53 21.23 2.58
C THR A 93 -5.44 21.70 3.70
N ASP A 94 -6.61 21.08 3.87
CA ASP A 94 -7.51 21.33 4.97
C ASP A 94 -7.14 20.43 6.17
N PRO A 95 -6.69 21.00 7.30
CA PRO A 95 -6.27 20.24 8.48
C PRO A 95 -7.41 19.51 9.19
N VAL A 96 -8.67 19.79 8.84
CA VAL A 96 -9.83 19.08 9.38
C VAL A 96 -10.01 17.70 8.72
N VAL A 97 -9.48 17.53 7.50
CA VAL A 97 -9.55 16.26 6.78
C VAL A 97 -8.60 15.25 7.39
N ASN A 98 -9.16 14.15 7.87
CA ASN A 98 -8.40 13.06 8.51
C ASN A 98 -9.11 11.72 8.33
N GLY A 99 -8.47 10.65 8.77
CA GLY A 99 -9.04 9.31 8.80
C GLY A 99 -8.26 8.29 7.96
N THR A 100 -8.72 7.05 8.02
CA THR A 100 -8.17 5.91 7.28
C THR A 100 -9.17 5.48 6.22
N GLU A 101 -8.67 5.17 5.03
CA GLU A 101 -9.47 4.63 3.93
C GLU A 101 -8.69 3.55 3.18
N VAL A 102 -9.40 2.63 2.55
CA VAL A 102 -8.78 1.58 1.73
C VAL A 102 -9.43 1.55 0.37
N TYR A 103 -8.61 1.60 -0.68
CA TYR A 103 -9.06 1.57 -2.07
C TYR A 103 -8.99 0.17 -2.65
N VAL A 104 -10.01 -0.16 -3.45
CA VAL A 104 -10.10 -1.38 -4.25
C VAL A 104 -10.49 -1.05 -5.69
N TYR A 105 -10.24 -1.99 -6.60
CA TYR A 105 -10.64 -1.84 -8.00
C TYR A 105 -12.16 -1.86 -8.17
N ARG A 106 -12.86 -2.77 -7.45
CA ARG A 106 -14.33 -2.90 -7.47
C ARG A 106 -14.87 -3.56 -6.21
N LYS A 107 -16.16 -3.34 -5.91
CA LYS A 107 -16.87 -3.95 -4.78
C LYS A 107 -17.14 -5.45 -4.99
N TYR A 108 -17.43 -6.12 -3.90
CA TYR A 108 -17.88 -7.52 -3.84
C TYR A 108 -16.87 -8.52 -4.44
N THR A 109 -15.59 -8.26 -4.24
CA THR A 109 -14.45 -9.11 -4.62
C THR A 109 -13.67 -9.53 -3.38
N GLN A 110 -12.74 -10.46 -3.50
CA GLN A 110 -11.80 -10.78 -2.42
C GLN A 110 -11.04 -9.53 -1.93
N SER A 111 -10.63 -8.65 -2.85
CA SER A 111 -10.01 -7.37 -2.49
C SER A 111 -10.90 -6.50 -1.61
N TYR A 112 -12.19 -6.46 -1.91
CA TYR A 112 -13.15 -5.66 -1.15
C TYR A 112 -13.29 -6.18 0.29
N TYR A 113 -13.41 -7.49 0.46
CA TYR A 113 -13.51 -8.08 1.81
C TYR A 113 -12.19 -7.95 2.58
N LEU A 114 -11.05 -8.13 1.94
CA LEU A 114 -9.74 -7.87 2.54
C LEU A 114 -9.63 -6.40 3.00
N ALA A 115 -10.03 -5.46 2.15
CA ALA A 115 -10.02 -4.04 2.47
C ALA A 115 -10.88 -3.70 3.70
N GLN A 116 -12.07 -4.30 3.81
CA GLN A 116 -12.93 -4.12 4.98
C GLN A 116 -12.27 -4.60 6.28
N HIS A 117 -11.62 -5.77 6.25
CA HIS A 117 -10.91 -6.32 7.41
C HIS A 117 -9.73 -5.44 7.82
N ILE A 118 -8.91 -4.99 6.86
CA ILE A 118 -7.78 -4.09 7.12
C ILE A 118 -8.27 -2.78 7.72
N LEU A 119 -9.25 -2.13 7.09
CA LEU A 119 -9.81 -0.86 7.56
C LEU A 119 -10.36 -0.96 8.98
N HIS A 120 -11.17 -1.98 9.24
CA HIS A 120 -11.76 -2.21 10.56
C HIS A 120 -10.70 -2.43 11.63
N ALA A 121 -9.69 -3.25 11.36
CA ALA A 121 -8.59 -3.50 12.28
C ALA A 121 -7.80 -2.21 12.56
N MET A 122 -7.48 -1.43 11.54
CA MET A 122 -6.73 -0.19 11.69
C MET A 122 -7.50 0.85 12.51
N VAL A 123 -8.77 1.09 12.17
CA VAL A 123 -9.61 2.06 12.89
C VAL A 123 -9.74 1.69 14.37
N ASN A 124 -9.94 0.40 14.67
CA ASN A 124 -10.06 -0.08 16.05
C ASN A 124 -8.76 0.06 16.86
N VAL A 125 -7.61 -0.14 16.24
CA VAL A 125 -6.31 -0.10 16.95
C VAL A 125 -5.76 1.32 17.02
N VAL A 126 -5.81 2.06 15.92
CA VAL A 126 -5.22 3.41 15.81
C VAL A 126 -6.18 4.49 16.30
N GLY A 127 -7.49 4.24 16.22
CA GLY A 127 -8.52 5.21 16.62
C GLY A 127 -8.75 6.32 15.60
N THR A 128 -8.32 6.15 14.35
CA THR A 128 -8.57 7.09 13.27
C THR A 128 -10.03 7.04 12.82
N ARG A 129 -10.50 8.10 12.18
CA ARG A 129 -11.83 8.13 11.57
C ARG A 129 -11.92 7.09 10.45
N ASP A 130 -13.02 6.35 10.42
CA ASP A 130 -13.35 5.43 9.34
C ASP A 130 -13.90 6.20 8.13
N ASN A 131 -13.10 6.30 7.06
CA ASN A 131 -13.49 6.92 5.80
C ASN A 131 -14.00 5.90 4.76
N GLY A 132 -14.08 4.64 5.14
CA GLY A 132 -14.68 3.56 4.34
C GLY A 132 -13.75 2.92 3.31
N VAL A 133 -14.25 1.81 2.75
CA VAL A 133 -13.65 1.20 1.57
C VAL A 133 -14.15 1.92 0.33
N ARG A 134 -13.22 2.38 -0.50
CA ARG A 134 -13.48 3.19 -1.70
C ARG A 134 -13.11 2.44 -2.97
N VAL A 135 -13.85 2.71 -4.04
CA VAL A 135 -13.59 2.12 -5.36
C VAL A 135 -12.89 3.16 -6.24
N ASN A 136 -11.72 2.80 -6.75
CA ASN A 136 -11.02 3.61 -7.74
C ASN A 136 -10.32 2.73 -8.79
N PRO A 137 -10.98 2.44 -9.93
CA PRO A 137 -10.41 1.61 -11.00
C PRO A 137 -9.28 2.32 -11.78
N SER A 138 -9.03 3.61 -11.53
CA SER A 138 -7.96 4.37 -12.17
C SER A 138 -6.60 4.14 -11.54
N LEU A 139 -6.53 3.63 -10.29
CA LEU A 139 -5.28 3.35 -9.63
C LEU A 139 -4.53 2.21 -10.33
N TYR A 140 -3.36 2.53 -10.87
CA TYR A 140 -2.58 1.62 -11.72
C TYR A 140 -2.27 0.30 -11.02
N VAL A 141 -1.83 0.35 -9.76
CA VAL A 141 -1.45 -0.85 -9.00
C VAL A 141 -2.65 -1.75 -8.69
N LEU A 142 -3.86 -1.22 -8.62
CA LEU A 142 -5.08 -2.03 -8.44
C LEU A 142 -5.58 -2.61 -9.77
N ARG A 143 -5.39 -1.86 -10.88
CA ARG A 143 -5.88 -2.24 -12.20
C ARG A 143 -5.00 -3.29 -12.86
N ARG A 144 -3.68 -3.30 -12.62
CA ARG A 144 -2.70 -4.09 -13.36
C ARG A 144 -2.12 -5.28 -12.62
N THR A 145 -2.42 -5.43 -11.33
CA THR A 145 -2.08 -6.63 -10.57
C THR A 145 -3.00 -7.80 -10.93
N ASN A 146 -2.45 -9.01 -10.94
CA ASN A 146 -3.16 -10.25 -11.30
C ASN A 146 -3.81 -10.95 -10.10
N MET A 147 -3.59 -10.46 -8.89
CA MET A 147 -4.11 -11.00 -7.64
C MET A 147 -5.03 -9.99 -6.96
N PRO A 148 -5.77 -10.40 -5.91
CA PRO A 148 -6.48 -9.47 -5.05
C PRO A 148 -5.54 -8.38 -4.52
N ALA A 149 -5.92 -7.12 -4.74
CA ALA A 149 -5.09 -5.95 -4.45
C ALA A 149 -5.89 -4.87 -3.70
N VAL A 150 -5.24 -4.27 -2.72
CA VAL A 150 -5.75 -3.13 -1.95
C VAL A 150 -4.70 -2.03 -1.86
N LEU A 151 -5.15 -0.78 -1.76
CA LEU A 151 -4.30 0.37 -1.46
C LEU A 151 -4.83 1.02 -0.17
N VAL A 152 -3.98 1.02 0.85
CA VAL A 152 -4.29 1.53 2.18
C VAL A 152 -3.76 2.94 2.31
N GLU A 153 -4.64 3.89 2.59
CA GLU A 153 -4.30 5.23 3.04
C GLU A 153 -4.35 5.25 4.57
N LEU A 154 -3.17 5.23 5.20
CA LEU A 154 -3.01 5.03 6.65
C LEU A 154 -3.71 6.13 7.46
N ALA A 155 -3.43 7.37 7.11
CA ALA A 155 -3.99 8.61 7.68
C ALA A 155 -3.62 9.80 6.78
N TYR A 156 -4.05 11.00 7.16
CA TYR A 156 -3.66 12.25 6.52
C TYR A 156 -2.48 12.89 7.23
#